data_13d394e0f576260396f04846d1d31872
#
_entry.id   13d394e0f576260396f04846d1d31872
#
_cell.length_a   1.000
_cell.length_b   1.000
_cell.length_c   1.000
_cell.angle_alpha   90.00
_cell.angle_beta   90.00
_cell.angle_gamma   90.00
#
_symmetry.space_group_name_H-M   'P 1'
#
loop_
_entity.id
_entity.type
_entity.pdbx_description
1 polymer ?
#
loop_
_entity_poly.entity_id
_entity_poly.type
_entity_poly.pdbx_seq_one_letter_code
_entity_poly.pdbx_strand_id
1 'polypeptide(L)'
;MSAAEIVAQLSDGMTLGIGGWGPRRKPMALVREILRSDLKDLTVVAYGGADVGMLCAAGKVRKLVFAFVSLDAIPLEPWFRKARESGALEVLELDEGMFQWGLKAAAFGLPFL
;
A
#
# COMPACT_ATOMS: atom_id res chain seq x y z
N MET A 1 -16.39 16.01 3.68
CA MET A 1 -16.16 14.72 4.37
C MET A 1 -14.79 14.77 5.04
N SER A 2 -14.71 14.43 6.31
CA SER A 2 -13.44 14.39 7.04
C SER A 2 -12.63 13.12 6.71
N ALA A 3 -11.34 13.12 7.06
CA ALA A 3 -10.52 11.92 6.89
C ALA A 3 -11.08 10.73 7.68
N ALA A 4 -11.56 10.98 8.90
CA ALA A 4 -12.18 9.94 9.72
C ALA A 4 -13.45 9.36 9.07
N GLU A 5 -14.28 10.20 8.47
CA GLU A 5 -15.49 9.75 7.75
C GLU A 5 -15.14 8.91 6.53
N ILE A 6 -14.08 9.27 5.81
CA ILE A 6 -13.60 8.48 4.66
C ILE A 6 -13.12 7.12 5.12
N VAL A 7 -12.28 7.07 6.15
CA VAL A 7 -11.70 5.83 6.66
C VAL A 7 -12.77 4.93 7.29
N ALA A 8 -13.83 5.52 7.88
CA ALA A 8 -14.95 4.76 8.42
C ALA A 8 -15.70 3.94 7.35
N GLN A 9 -15.54 4.25 6.07
CA GLN A 9 -16.12 3.47 4.97
C GLN A 9 -15.31 2.24 4.59
N LEU A 10 -14.10 2.10 5.12
CA LEU A 10 -13.22 0.97 4.83
C LEU A 10 -13.52 -0.20 5.77
N SER A 11 -13.21 -1.40 5.31
CA SER A 11 -13.43 -2.65 6.07
C SER A 11 -12.16 -3.47 6.13
N ASP A 12 -12.05 -4.31 7.16
CA ASP A 12 -10.97 -5.28 7.27
C ASP A 12 -10.91 -6.17 6.03
N GLY A 13 -9.70 -6.51 5.59
CA GLY A 13 -9.48 -7.35 4.42
C GLY A 13 -9.69 -6.67 3.08
N MET A 14 -10.06 -5.39 3.06
CA MET A 14 -10.29 -4.64 1.83
C MET A 14 -8.98 -4.44 1.06
N THR A 15 -9.09 -4.35 -0.27
CA THR A 15 -7.97 -3.95 -1.13
C THR A 15 -7.97 -2.45 -1.31
N LEU A 16 -6.87 -1.80 -0.96
CA LEU A 16 -6.69 -0.36 -1.08
C LEU A 16 -5.63 -0.03 -2.11
N GLY A 17 -6.00 0.75 -3.12
CA GLY A 17 -5.03 1.40 -3.99
C GLY A 17 -4.61 2.73 -3.37
N ILE A 18 -3.30 2.92 -3.17
CA ILE A 18 -2.75 4.17 -2.64
C ILE A 18 -1.93 4.85 -3.74
N GLY A 19 -2.39 6.02 -4.18
CA GLY A 19 -1.74 6.77 -5.23
C GLY A 19 -0.41 7.38 -4.80
N GLY A 20 0.27 8.02 -5.76
CA GLY A 20 1.57 8.61 -5.57
C GLY A 20 2.71 7.71 -6.06
N TRP A 21 3.94 8.20 -5.94
CA TRP A 21 5.12 7.53 -6.45
C TRP A 21 6.21 7.55 -5.37
N GLY A 22 6.52 6.41 -4.79
CA GLY A 22 7.47 6.34 -3.68
C GLY A 22 7.01 7.26 -2.54
N PRO A 23 7.87 8.16 -2.07
CA PRO A 23 7.50 9.10 -0.99
C PRO A 23 6.71 10.32 -1.46
N ARG A 24 6.40 10.43 -2.76
CA ARG A 24 5.83 11.66 -3.34
C ARG A 24 4.33 11.54 -3.56
N ARG A 25 3.62 12.61 -3.24
CA ARG A 25 2.18 12.77 -3.48
C ARG A 25 1.35 11.67 -2.83
N LYS A 26 1.77 11.23 -1.67
CA LYS A 26 1.04 10.25 -0.87
C LYS A 26 -0.07 10.92 -0.06
N PRO A 27 -1.24 10.27 0.06
CA PRO A 27 -2.34 10.81 0.86
C PRO A 27 -2.10 10.54 2.36
N MET A 28 -1.06 11.15 2.93
CA MET A 28 -0.59 10.80 4.27
C MET A 28 -1.60 11.12 5.37
N ALA A 29 -2.47 12.12 5.18
CA ALA A 29 -3.54 12.40 6.13
C ALA A 29 -4.48 11.19 6.28
N LEU A 30 -4.85 10.57 5.17
CA LEU A 30 -5.67 9.35 5.16
C LEU A 30 -4.91 8.14 5.71
N VAL A 31 -3.64 8.01 5.36
CA VAL A 31 -2.78 6.94 5.90
C VAL A 31 -2.70 7.02 7.42
N ARG A 32 -2.48 8.22 7.97
CA ARG A 32 -2.46 8.42 9.43
C ARG A 32 -3.79 8.10 10.08
N GLU A 33 -4.89 8.41 9.40
CA GLU A 33 -6.21 8.06 9.93
C GLU A 33 -6.46 6.55 9.93
N ILE A 34 -5.99 5.84 8.91
CA ILE A 34 -6.00 4.38 8.90
C ILE A 34 -5.19 3.83 10.08
N LEU A 35 -4.03 4.43 10.37
CA LEU A 35 -3.20 4.02 11.50
C LEU A 35 -3.91 4.18 12.85
N ARG A 36 -4.76 5.20 13.00
CA ARG A 36 -5.55 5.43 14.22
C ARG A 36 -6.77 4.52 14.33
N SER A 37 -7.19 3.90 13.22
CA SER A 37 -8.36 3.02 13.18
C SER A 37 -8.02 1.61 13.63
N ASP A 38 -9.06 0.78 13.77
CA ASP A 38 -8.92 -0.65 14.07
C ASP A 38 -8.81 -1.52 12.82
N LEU A 39 -8.68 -0.92 11.65
CA LEU A 39 -8.53 -1.64 10.38
C LEU A 39 -7.33 -2.57 10.39
N LYS A 40 -7.50 -3.75 9.82
CA LYS A 40 -6.47 -4.78 9.73
C LYS A 40 -6.66 -5.65 8.49
N ASP A 41 -5.67 -6.50 8.24
CA ASP A 41 -5.67 -7.49 7.16
C ASP A 41 -5.88 -6.87 5.77
N LEU A 42 -5.38 -5.65 5.58
CA LEU A 42 -5.51 -4.95 4.31
C LEU A 42 -4.62 -5.54 3.24
N THR A 43 -5.11 -5.56 2.01
CA THR A 43 -4.29 -5.73 0.81
C THR A 43 -4.01 -4.34 0.25
N VAL A 44 -2.75 -3.98 0.14
CA VAL A 44 -2.35 -2.65 -0.35
C VAL A 44 -1.71 -2.78 -1.73
N VAL A 45 -2.13 -1.92 -2.66
CA VAL A 45 -1.58 -1.81 -4.01
C VAL A 45 -0.98 -0.42 -4.15
N ALA A 46 0.34 -0.33 -4.28
CA ALA A 46 1.02 0.96 -4.27
C ALA A 46 2.41 0.93 -4.90
N TYR A 47 2.83 2.06 -5.48
CA TYR A 47 4.24 2.41 -5.58
C TYR A 47 4.65 2.96 -4.22
N GLY A 48 5.20 2.11 -3.37
CA GLY A 48 5.28 2.36 -1.95
C GLY A 48 6.39 3.32 -1.52
N GLY A 49 6.14 3.95 -0.41
CA GLY A 49 7.06 4.80 0.32
C GLY A 49 6.72 4.75 1.80
N ALA A 50 6.65 5.90 2.45
CA ALA A 50 6.31 5.99 3.87
C ALA A 50 4.92 5.43 4.20
N ASP A 51 3.97 5.52 3.27
CA ASP A 51 2.63 4.96 3.41
C ASP A 51 2.69 3.46 3.73
N VAL A 52 3.37 2.71 2.87
CA VAL A 52 3.55 1.26 3.05
C VAL A 52 4.35 0.96 4.31
N GLY A 53 5.45 1.69 4.54
CA GLY A 53 6.28 1.49 5.71
C GLY A 53 5.53 1.65 7.02
N MET A 54 4.75 2.72 7.14
CA MET A 54 3.96 2.99 8.34
C MET A 54 2.86 1.95 8.56
N LEU A 55 2.17 1.56 7.49
CA LEU A 55 1.12 0.54 7.57
C LEU A 55 1.70 -0.84 7.93
N CYS A 56 2.86 -1.19 7.40
CA CYS A 56 3.56 -2.42 7.76
C CYS A 56 4.02 -2.39 9.22
N ALA A 57 4.58 -1.27 9.69
CA ALA A 57 5.02 -1.11 11.07
C ALA A 57 3.86 -1.31 12.06
N ALA A 58 2.66 -0.87 11.69
CA ALA A 58 1.45 -1.02 12.51
C ALA A 58 0.80 -2.40 12.38
N GLY A 59 1.32 -3.30 11.55
CA GLY A 59 0.77 -4.64 11.36
C GLY A 59 -0.59 -4.67 10.66
N LYS A 60 -0.91 -3.67 9.85
CA LYS A 60 -2.23 -3.55 9.20
C LYS A 60 -2.30 -4.17 7.81
N VAL A 61 -1.18 -4.57 7.24
CA VAL A 61 -1.09 -5.09 5.87
C VAL A 61 -0.90 -6.60 5.89
N ARG A 62 -1.84 -7.33 5.33
CA ARG A 62 -1.71 -8.77 5.10
C ARG A 62 -0.96 -9.06 3.81
N LYS A 63 -1.26 -8.32 2.76
CA LYS A 63 -0.67 -8.50 1.44
C LYS A 63 -0.32 -7.18 0.80
N LEU A 64 0.84 -7.13 0.17
CA LEU A 64 1.28 -5.97 -0.61
C LEU A 64 1.52 -6.36 -2.06
N VAL A 65 0.91 -5.60 -2.98
CA VAL A 65 1.17 -5.65 -4.42
C VAL A 65 1.93 -4.39 -4.78
N PHE A 66 3.14 -4.53 -5.29
CA PHE A 66 4.04 -3.39 -5.47
C PHE A 66 5.05 -3.62 -6.58
N ALA A 67 5.65 -2.53 -7.03
CA ALA A 67 6.83 -2.56 -7.89
C ALA A 67 8.09 -2.21 -7.09
N PHE A 68 7.98 -1.25 -6.17
CA PHE A 68 9.05 -0.89 -5.24
C PHE A 68 8.47 -0.26 -3.97
N VAL A 69 9.28 -0.21 -2.91
CA VAL A 69 9.00 0.56 -1.69
C VAL A 69 10.26 1.32 -1.31
N SER A 70 10.26 2.63 -1.53
CA SER A 70 11.45 3.48 -1.44
C SER A 70 11.14 4.83 -0.79
N LEU A 71 12.15 5.43 -0.19
CA LEU A 71 12.09 6.77 0.38
C LEU A 71 13.04 7.76 -0.34
N ASP A 72 13.34 7.57 -1.59
CA ASP A 72 14.31 8.35 -2.38
C ASP A 72 15.72 8.37 -1.75
N ALA A 73 15.87 8.98 -0.57
CA ALA A 73 17.13 9.05 0.15
C ALA A 73 17.60 7.68 0.66
N ILE A 74 16.66 6.79 0.93
CA ILE A 74 16.92 5.42 1.38
C ILE A 74 16.26 4.48 0.36
N PRO A 75 17.04 3.67 -0.40
CA PRO A 75 16.49 2.85 -1.47
C PRO A 75 15.43 1.85 -1.05
N LEU A 76 15.55 1.33 0.16
CA LEU A 76 14.56 0.40 0.73
C LEU A 76 13.97 0.99 2.00
N GLU A 77 12.65 1.03 2.06
CA GLU A 77 11.95 1.47 3.27
C GLU A 77 12.13 0.42 4.38
N PRO A 78 12.64 0.80 5.58
CA PRO A 78 13.08 -0.18 6.58
C PRO A 78 11.96 -1.04 7.18
N TRP A 79 10.78 -0.48 7.42
CA TRP A 79 9.67 -1.21 8.04
C TRP A 79 9.03 -2.23 7.10
N PHE A 80 8.91 -1.87 5.82
CA PHE A 80 8.51 -2.82 4.79
C PHE A 80 9.52 -3.96 4.68
N ARG A 81 10.80 -3.63 4.61
CA ARG A 81 11.87 -4.62 4.54
C ARG A 81 11.81 -5.59 5.71
N LYS A 82 11.67 -5.08 6.92
CA LYS A 82 11.55 -5.89 8.12
C LYS A 82 10.33 -6.82 8.07
N ALA A 83 9.19 -6.30 7.66
CA ALA A 83 7.96 -7.10 7.53
C ALA A 83 8.12 -8.22 6.50
N ARG A 84 8.73 -7.91 5.36
CA ARG A 84 8.99 -8.89 4.30
C ARG A 84 9.96 -9.99 4.75
N GLU A 85 11.06 -9.60 5.34
CA GLU A 85 12.10 -10.55 5.80
C GLU A 85 11.61 -11.46 6.93
N SER A 86 10.74 -10.96 7.79
CA SER A 86 10.17 -11.76 8.90
C SER A 86 9.06 -12.72 8.46
N GLY A 87 8.59 -12.63 7.22
CA GLY A 87 7.48 -13.45 6.73
C GLY A 87 6.10 -12.99 7.20
N ALA A 88 6.01 -11.81 7.86
CA ALA A 88 4.73 -11.27 8.34
C ALA A 88 3.85 -10.73 7.21
N LEU A 89 4.39 -10.57 6.01
CA LEU A 89 3.76 -9.91 4.87
C LEU A 89 3.78 -10.82 3.65
N GLU A 90 2.60 -11.10 3.09
CA GLU A 90 2.49 -11.70 1.76
C GLU A 90 2.80 -10.65 0.71
N VAL A 91 3.64 -10.96 -0.26
CA VAL A 91 4.05 -9.99 -1.29
C VAL A 91 3.81 -10.52 -2.69
N LEU A 92 3.40 -9.62 -3.59
CA LEU A 92 3.43 -9.81 -5.03
C LEU A 92 4.23 -8.66 -5.62
N GLU A 93 5.46 -8.95 -6.00
CA GLU A 93 6.36 -7.99 -6.61
C GLU A 93 6.28 -8.09 -8.12
N LEU A 94 6.04 -6.97 -8.78
CA LEU A 94 5.96 -6.85 -10.23
C LEU A 94 6.96 -5.79 -10.67
N ASP A 95 7.43 -5.86 -11.91
CA ASP A 95 8.14 -4.69 -12.46
C ASP A 95 7.15 -3.54 -12.68
N GLU A 96 7.68 -2.34 -12.87
CA GLU A 96 6.86 -1.13 -13.00
C GLU A 96 5.90 -1.22 -14.19
N GLY A 97 6.34 -1.79 -15.31
CA GLY A 97 5.51 -1.96 -16.49
C GLY A 97 4.36 -2.91 -16.24
N MET A 98 4.61 -4.07 -15.67
CA MET A 98 3.57 -5.03 -15.30
C MET A 98 2.60 -4.46 -14.28
N PHE A 99 3.10 -3.71 -13.30
CA PHE A 99 2.26 -3.05 -12.32
C PHE A 99 1.31 -2.05 -12.98
N GLN A 100 1.81 -1.22 -13.89
CA GLN A 100 0.99 -0.26 -14.65
C GLN A 100 -0.07 -0.96 -15.50
N TRP A 101 0.31 -2.03 -16.20
CA TRP A 101 -0.63 -2.80 -17.00
C TRP A 101 -1.70 -3.48 -16.15
N GLY A 102 -1.33 -3.96 -14.97
CA GLY A 102 -2.28 -4.53 -14.03
C GLY A 102 -3.31 -3.51 -13.54
N LEU A 103 -2.87 -2.30 -13.20
CA LEU A 103 -3.74 -1.21 -12.82
C LEU A 103 -4.68 -0.81 -13.96
N LYS A 104 -4.17 -0.76 -15.18
CA LYS A 104 -4.96 -0.44 -16.37
C LYS A 104 -6.00 -1.53 -16.66
N ALA A 105 -5.61 -2.78 -16.55
CA ALA A 105 -6.54 -3.90 -16.70
C ALA A 105 -7.69 -3.82 -15.69
N ALA A 106 -7.36 -3.55 -14.44
CA ALA A 106 -8.35 -3.38 -13.38
C ALA A 106 -9.31 -2.21 -13.67
N ALA A 107 -8.77 -1.08 -14.14
CA ALA A 107 -9.58 0.08 -14.51
C ALA A 107 -10.56 -0.20 -15.66
N PHE A 108 -10.16 -1.05 -16.59
CA PHE A 108 -11.00 -1.43 -17.74
C PHE A 108 -11.88 -2.66 -17.47
N GLY A 109 -11.79 -3.26 -16.29
CA GLY A 109 -12.53 -4.48 -15.97
C GLY A 109 -12.06 -5.71 -16.74
N LEU A 110 -10.79 -5.74 -17.14
CA LEU A 110 -10.21 -6.86 -17.88
C LEU A 110 -9.43 -7.78 -16.93
N PRO A 111 -9.41 -9.10 -17.17
CA PRO A 111 -8.66 -10.01 -16.32
C PRO A 111 -7.13 -9.84 -16.46
N PHE A 112 -6.68 -9.34 -17.61
CA PHE A 112 -5.26 -9.08 -17.89
C PHE A 112 -5.11 -8.17 -19.10
N LEU A 113 -3.94 -7.69 -19.29
CA LEU A 113 -3.52 -6.96 -20.49
C LEU A 113 -2.21 -7.50 -21.00
#